data_40b7e1f35f469d6bbfb6d7f701748741
#
_entry.id   40b7e1f35f469d6bbfb6d7f701748741
#
_cell.length_a   1.000
_cell.length_b   1.000
_cell.length_c   1.000
_cell.angle_alpha   90.00
_cell.angle_beta   90.00
_cell.angle_gamma   90.00
#
_symmetry.space_group_name_H-M   'P 1'
#
loop_
_entity.id
_entity.type
_entity.pdbx_description
1 polymer ?
#
loop_
_entity_poly.entity_id
_entity_poly.type
_entity_poly.pdbx_seq_one_letter_code
_entity_poly.pdbx_strand_id
1 'polypeptide(L)'
;MSAMGPGMRLTPRGIVLAAALVLGAGAGHAAHGAGPLDERGALKSVTCAACHGQAGNSRSSAMPIIAGQDAAYLKKQIEDYAAGKRLSAEMEPYAKQVLNLGVDDVAAYFASRRREPTPVPSPADAVARGRSAAAQCAACHGPQGQGDAAKLIPSLAGQAPGYLREQMLLFKQDRRSPGDPALTALKALMKTIPDETFGDLAAYYSSLR
;
A
#
# COMPACT_ATOMS: atom_id res chain seq x y z
N MET A 1 16.31 93.05 -27.10
CA MET A 1 17.75 93.08 -27.48
C MET A 1 18.16 91.63 -27.46
N SER A 2 18.26 91.06 -28.63
CA SER A 2 19.49 90.57 -29.33
C SER A 2 20.11 89.41 -28.59
N ALA A 3 20.44 88.22 -29.16
CA ALA A 3 20.69 87.79 -30.51
C ALA A 3 20.79 86.24 -30.47
N MET A 4 20.25 85.63 -31.45
CA MET A 4 20.90 84.80 -32.49
C MET A 4 21.88 83.68 -32.01
N GLY A 5 21.57 82.47 -32.20
CA GLY A 5 21.81 81.37 -33.07
C GLY A 5 23.27 80.97 -33.28
N PRO A 6 23.65 79.97 -34.05
CA PRO A 6 22.98 78.78 -34.57
C PRO A 6 23.89 77.53 -34.43
N GLY A 7 23.42 76.38 -34.90
CA GLY A 7 24.40 75.36 -35.24
C GLY A 7 23.83 73.90 -35.28
N MET A 8 23.09 73.65 -36.32
CA MET A 8 22.74 72.34 -36.78
C MET A 8 23.90 71.60 -37.41
N ARG A 9 24.25 70.40 -37.01
CA ARG A 9 24.91 69.46 -37.94
C ARG A 9 24.34 68.01 -37.66
N LEU A 10 23.57 67.58 -38.62
CA LEU A 10 23.23 66.20 -38.87
C LEU A 10 24.44 65.46 -39.45
N THR A 11 24.67 64.22 -38.94
CA THR A 11 25.31 63.19 -39.74
C THR A 11 24.63 61.89 -39.50
N PRO A 12 24.16 61.20 -40.53
CA PRO A 12 23.54 59.89 -40.40
C PRO A 12 24.60 58.82 -40.52
N ARG A 13 24.70 57.96 -39.60
CA ARG A 13 25.33 56.66 -39.82
C ARG A 13 24.42 55.59 -39.27
N GLY A 14 23.76 54.92 -40.22
CA GLY A 14 22.97 53.79 -39.97
C GLY A 14 23.76 52.61 -39.36
N ILE A 15 23.27 52.09 -38.30
CA ILE A 15 23.70 50.80 -37.78
C ILE A 15 22.56 49.86 -38.12
N VAL A 16 22.81 49.02 -39.12
CA VAL A 16 21.96 47.87 -39.44
C VAL A 16 22.22 46.83 -38.35
N LEU A 17 21.32 46.74 -37.41
CA LEU A 17 21.29 45.60 -36.51
C LEU A 17 20.67 44.43 -37.26
N ALA A 18 21.48 43.49 -37.69
CA ALA A 18 21.03 42.18 -38.14
C ALA A 18 20.51 41.39 -36.92
N ALA A 19 19.19 41.30 -36.80
CA ALA A 19 18.58 40.40 -35.85
C ALA A 19 18.78 38.98 -36.33
N ALA A 20 19.72 38.26 -35.76
CA ALA A 20 19.86 36.82 -35.93
C ALA A 20 18.69 36.13 -35.18
N LEU A 21 17.69 35.71 -35.94
CA LEU A 21 16.65 34.79 -35.44
C LEU A 21 17.32 33.44 -35.20
N VAL A 22 17.68 33.15 -33.94
CA VAL A 22 18.03 31.81 -33.49
C VAL A 22 16.71 31.04 -33.35
N LEU A 23 16.33 30.32 -34.39
CA LEU A 23 15.31 29.27 -34.30
C LEU A 23 15.89 28.12 -33.44
N GLY A 24 15.72 28.25 -32.13
CA GLY A 24 15.93 27.16 -31.20
C GLY A 24 14.84 26.12 -31.43
N ALA A 25 15.11 25.12 -32.27
CA ALA A 25 14.34 23.91 -32.31
C ALA A 25 14.54 23.19 -30.99
N GLY A 26 13.81 23.64 -29.96
CA GLY A 26 13.61 22.87 -28.74
C GLY A 26 12.82 21.63 -29.12
N ALA A 27 13.52 20.51 -29.34
CA ALA A 27 12.91 19.22 -29.32
C ALA A 27 12.34 19.02 -27.89
N GLY A 28 11.12 19.49 -27.70
CA GLY A 28 10.33 19.15 -26.54
C GLY A 28 10.16 17.62 -26.53
N HIS A 29 11.05 16.97 -25.80
CA HIS A 29 10.76 15.60 -25.38
C HIS A 29 9.51 15.73 -24.52
N ALA A 30 8.35 15.43 -25.10
CA ALA A 30 7.16 15.15 -24.34
C ALA A 30 7.56 14.05 -23.37
N ALA A 31 7.74 14.39 -22.11
CA ALA A 31 7.84 13.40 -21.07
C ALA A 31 6.54 12.61 -21.17
N HIS A 32 6.59 11.43 -21.78
CA HIS A 32 5.52 10.48 -21.73
C HIS A 32 5.32 10.23 -20.24
N GLY A 33 4.25 10.77 -19.67
CA GLY A 33 3.89 10.52 -18.28
C GLY A 33 3.92 9.02 -18.09
N ALA A 34 4.70 8.53 -17.12
CA ALA A 34 4.81 7.13 -16.82
C ALA A 34 3.40 6.57 -16.68
N GLY A 35 3.06 5.58 -17.50
CA GLY A 35 1.77 4.91 -17.43
C GLY A 35 1.65 4.09 -16.13
N PRO A 36 0.45 3.66 -15.76
CA PRO A 36 0.25 2.85 -14.55
C PRO A 36 1.09 1.56 -14.51
N LEU A 37 1.55 1.07 -15.66
CA LEU A 37 2.36 -0.14 -15.79
C LEU A 37 3.87 0.15 -15.85
N ASP A 38 4.27 1.40 -15.98
CA ASP A 38 5.69 1.79 -16.02
C ASP A 38 6.31 1.88 -14.62
N GLU A 39 5.46 1.81 -13.60
CA GLU A 39 5.91 1.79 -12.22
C GLU A 39 6.58 0.46 -11.87
N ARG A 40 7.70 0.54 -11.17
CA ARG A 40 8.42 -0.66 -10.73
C ARG A 40 7.48 -1.58 -9.96
N GLY A 41 7.45 -2.86 -10.31
CA GLY A 41 6.57 -3.87 -9.72
C GLY A 41 5.16 -3.94 -10.30
N ALA A 42 4.67 -2.95 -11.04
CA ALA A 42 3.32 -2.94 -11.58
C ALA A 42 3.02 -4.18 -12.44
N LEU A 43 3.83 -4.45 -13.46
CA LEU A 43 3.67 -5.63 -14.32
C LEU A 43 3.79 -6.95 -13.55
N LYS A 44 4.71 -7.01 -12.58
CA LYS A 44 4.91 -8.19 -11.72
C LYS A 44 3.71 -8.46 -10.81
N SER A 45 2.90 -7.44 -10.56
CA SER A 45 1.76 -7.46 -9.63
C SER A 45 0.41 -7.71 -10.32
N VAL A 46 0.36 -7.75 -11.67
CA VAL A 46 -0.90 -7.86 -12.43
C VAL A 46 -1.71 -9.10 -12.05
N THR A 47 -1.06 -10.25 -11.89
CA THR A 47 -1.74 -11.51 -11.53
C THR A 47 -2.36 -11.47 -10.13
N CYS A 48 -1.82 -10.67 -9.22
CA CYS A 48 -2.32 -10.53 -7.86
C CYS A 48 -3.70 -9.85 -7.83
N ALA A 49 -3.97 -8.96 -8.81
CA ALA A 49 -5.21 -8.21 -8.89
C ALA A 49 -6.45 -9.10 -9.09
N ALA A 50 -6.30 -10.29 -9.65
CA ALA A 50 -7.39 -11.24 -9.84
C ALA A 50 -8.10 -11.62 -8.52
N CYS A 51 -7.32 -11.75 -7.44
CA CYS A 51 -7.83 -12.09 -6.11
C CYS A 51 -7.85 -10.90 -5.16
N HIS A 52 -6.76 -10.09 -5.16
CA HIS A 52 -6.61 -8.97 -4.23
C HIS A 52 -7.27 -7.67 -4.71
N GLY A 53 -7.91 -7.68 -5.88
CA GLY A 53 -8.56 -6.52 -6.46
C GLY A 53 -7.58 -5.53 -7.10
N GLN A 54 -8.14 -4.53 -7.78
CA GLN A 54 -7.36 -3.50 -8.44
C GLN A 54 -6.46 -2.78 -7.42
N ALA A 55 -5.19 -2.61 -7.75
CA ALA A 55 -4.20 -1.99 -6.89
C ALA A 55 -4.12 -2.61 -5.47
N GLY A 56 -4.55 -3.86 -5.30
CA GLY A 56 -4.53 -4.55 -4.01
C GLY A 56 -5.69 -4.22 -3.08
N ASN A 57 -6.76 -3.59 -3.58
CA ASN A 57 -7.97 -3.24 -2.83
C ASN A 57 -9.09 -4.26 -3.09
N SER A 58 -9.05 -5.35 -2.37
CA SER A 58 -10.04 -6.42 -2.46
C SER A 58 -11.42 -5.96 -2.01
N ARG A 59 -12.45 -6.42 -2.72
CA ARG A 59 -13.86 -6.23 -2.36
C ARG A 59 -14.50 -7.49 -1.75
N SER A 60 -13.70 -8.54 -1.57
CA SER A 60 -14.12 -9.82 -0.99
C SER A 60 -14.02 -9.79 0.53
N SER A 61 -14.90 -10.54 1.21
CA SER A 61 -14.78 -10.79 2.64
C SER A 61 -13.57 -11.67 2.98
N ALA A 62 -13.18 -12.59 2.09
CA ALA A 62 -12.15 -13.60 2.34
C ALA A 62 -10.76 -13.19 1.83
N MET A 63 -10.69 -12.39 0.75
CA MET A 63 -9.41 -11.98 0.16
C MET A 63 -8.89 -10.71 0.82
N PRO A 64 -7.64 -10.68 1.32
CA PRO A 64 -7.13 -9.51 2.03
C PRO A 64 -6.86 -8.34 1.10
N ILE A 65 -7.05 -7.14 1.65
CA ILE A 65 -6.54 -5.89 1.10
C ILE A 65 -5.04 -5.85 1.41
N ILE A 66 -4.23 -5.78 0.37
CA ILE A 66 -2.77 -5.70 0.45
C ILE A 66 -2.23 -4.29 0.12
N ALA A 67 -3.08 -3.42 -0.43
CA ALA A 67 -2.78 -2.01 -0.64
C ALA A 67 -2.42 -1.31 0.67
N GLY A 68 -1.38 -0.48 0.66
CA GLY A 68 -0.97 0.35 1.80
C GLY A 68 -0.49 -0.42 3.03
N GLN A 69 -0.23 -1.72 2.91
CA GLN A 69 0.49 -2.48 3.94
C GLN A 69 1.99 -2.20 3.83
N ASP A 70 2.70 -2.30 4.93
CA ASP A 70 4.15 -2.12 4.95
C ASP A 70 4.87 -3.09 3.99
N ALA A 71 5.87 -2.59 3.26
CA ALA A 71 6.57 -3.37 2.24
C ALA A 71 7.36 -4.54 2.84
N ALA A 72 8.02 -4.35 3.98
CA ALA A 72 8.78 -5.40 4.64
C ALA A 72 7.84 -6.47 5.20
N TYR A 73 6.66 -6.05 5.72
CA TYR A 73 5.63 -7.00 6.12
C TYR A 73 5.11 -7.81 4.92
N LEU A 74 4.79 -7.17 3.79
CA LEU A 74 4.32 -7.87 2.59
C LEU A 74 5.36 -8.86 2.07
N LYS A 75 6.62 -8.44 1.99
CA LYS A 75 7.74 -9.30 1.61
C LYS A 75 7.81 -10.53 2.50
N LYS A 76 7.87 -10.32 3.83
CA LYS A 76 7.89 -11.43 4.79
C LYS A 76 6.72 -12.40 4.59
N GLN A 77 5.51 -11.88 4.35
CA GLN A 77 4.35 -12.75 4.17
C GLN A 77 4.44 -13.60 2.89
N ILE A 78 4.96 -13.03 1.79
CA ILE A 78 5.20 -13.76 0.54
C ILE A 78 6.27 -14.85 0.77
N GLU A 79 7.36 -14.51 1.43
CA GLU A 79 8.42 -15.46 1.78
C GLU A 79 7.91 -16.59 2.68
N ASP A 80 7.08 -16.28 3.68
CA ASP A 80 6.48 -17.26 4.58
C ASP A 80 5.53 -18.23 3.84
N TYR A 81 4.75 -17.76 2.85
CA TYR A 81 3.93 -18.63 2.01
C TYR A 81 4.80 -19.54 1.13
N ALA A 82 5.81 -18.99 0.47
CA ALA A 82 6.71 -19.75 -0.40
C ALA A 82 7.48 -20.84 0.37
N ALA A 83 7.83 -20.56 1.62
CA ALA A 83 8.55 -21.48 2.51
C ALA A 83 7.62 -22.45 3.29
N GLY A 84 6.30 -22.39 3.07
CA GLY A 84 5.33 -23.22 3.82
C GLY A 84 5.18 -22.86 5.30
N LYS A 85 5.76 -21.75 5.75
CA LYS A 85 5.60 -21.24 7.14
C LYS A 85 4.21 -20.65 7.36
N ARG A 86 3.59 -20.17 6.31
CA ARG A 86 2.21 -19.69 6.27
C ARG A 86 1.46 -20.49 5.24
N LEU A 87 0.52 -21.32 5.69
CA LEU A 87 -0.19 -22.25 4.81
C LEU A 87 -1.30 -21.52 4.04
N SER A 88 -1.32 -21.68 2.73
CA SER A 88 -2.43 -21.36 1.82
C SER A 88 -2.17 -22.06 0.49
N ALA A 89 -3.07 -22.95 0.10
CA ALA A 89 -2.99 -23.63 -1.19
C ALA A 89 -3.06 -22.65 -2.36
N GLU A 90 -3.77 -21.54 -2.18
CA GLU A 90 -3.91 -20.49 -3.19
C GLU A 90 -2.63 -19.65 -3.30
N MET A 91 -2.07 -19.20 -2.15
CA MET A 91 -0.96 -18.25 -2.15
C MET A 91 0.40 -18.89 -2.40
N GLU A 92 0.60 -20.14 -2.04
CA GLU A 92 1.92 -20.81 -2.15
C GLU A 92 2.49 -20.80 -3.57
N PRO A 93 1.76 -21.16 -4.64
CA PRO A 93 2.28 -21.12 -6.00
C PRO A 93 2.60 -19.68 -6.46
N TYR A 94 1.75 -18.73 -6.15
CA TYR A 94 2.00 -17.32 -6.49
C TYR A 94 3.19 -16.74 -5.73
N ALA A 95 3.34 -17.08 -4.46
CA ALA A 95 4.46 -16.65 -3.64
C ALA A 95 5.80 -17.15 -4.20
N LYS A 96 5.89 -18.42 -4.59
CA LYS A 96 7.07 -19.00 -5.25
C LYS A 96 7.38 -18.29 -6.57
N GLN A 97 6.36 -17.96 -7.36
CA GLN A 97 6.54 -17.20 -8.59
C GLN A 97 7.08 -15.79 -8.32
N VAL A 98 6.53 -15.09 -7.34
CA VAL A 98 6.93 -13.72 -6.99
C VAL A 98 8.38 -13.65 -6.51
N LEU A 99 8.86 -14.65 -5.76
CA LEU A 99 10.28 -14.72 -5.38
C LEU A 99 11.20 -14.69 -6.61
N ASN A 100 10.84 -15.38 -7.67
CA ASN A 100 11.62 -15.42 -8.91
C ASN A 100 11.49 -14.13 -9.74
N LEU A 101 10.37 -13.39 -9.62
CA LEU A 101 10.11 -12.15 -10.35
C LEU A 101 10.67 -10.90 -9.65
N GLY A 102 10.99 -10.99 -8.36
CA GLY A 102 11.47 -9.89 -7.54
C GLY A 102 10.44 -9.43 -6.52
N VAL A 103 10.45 -10.05 -5.35
CA VAL A 103 9.52 -9.81 -4.25
C VAL A 103 9.55 -8.37 -3.73
N ASP A 104 10.73 -7.73 -3.73
CA ASP A 104 10.88 -6.35 -3.26
C ASP A 104 10.08 -5.36 -4.11
N ASP A 105 10.10 -5.54 -5.44
CA ASP A 105 9.34 -4.68 -6.36
C ASP A 105 7.83 -4.84 -6.17
N VAL A 106 7.35 -6.08 -5.99
CA VAL A 106 5.92 -6.38 -5.76
C VAL A 106 5.46 -5.82 -4.41
N ALA A 107 6.26 -6.02 -3.36
CA ALA A 107 5.96 -5.51 -2.03
C ALA A 107 5.93 -3.97 -2.01
N ALA A 108 6.91 -3.31 -2.62
CA ALA A 108 6.96 -1.86 -2.73
C ALA A 108 5.78 -1.31 -3.55
N TYR A 109 5.41 -1.97 -4.63
CA TYR A 109 4.25 -1.58 -5.43
C TYR A 109 2.96 -1.55 -4.61
N PHE A 110 2.62 -2.61 -3.88
CA PHE A 110 1.41 -2.63 -3.08
C PHE A 110 1.49 -1.70 -1.85
N ALA A 111 2.66 -1.56 -1.24
CA ALA A 111 2.86 -0.63 -0.14
C ALA A 111 2.60 0.83 -0.53
N SER A 112 2.94 1.21 -1.77
CA SER A 112 2.70 2.56 -2.30
C SER A 112 1.23 2.81 -2.72
N ARG A 113 0.41 1.76 -2.80
CA ARG A 113 -1.00 1.92 -3.21
C ARG A 113 -1.83 2.52 -2.09
N ARG A 114 -2.74 3.43 -2.47
CA ARG A 114 -3.72 3.96 -1.53
C ARG A 114 -4.61 2.81 -1.06
N ARG A 115 -4.67 2.63 0.26
CA ARG A 115 -5.56 1.65 0.87
C ARG A 115 -6.99 2.19 0.88
N GLU A 116 -7.92 1.38 0.40
CA GLU A 116 -9.37 1.58 0.51
C GLU A 116 -9.91 0.57 1.53
N PRO A 117 -10.68 1.02 2.53
CA PRO A 117 -11.30 0.08 3.46
C PRO A 117 -12.27 -0.86 2.73
N THR A 118 -12.39 -2.09 3.25
CA THR A 118 -13.33 -3.06 2.68
C THR A 118 -14.74 -2.49 2.53
N PRO A 119 -15.41 -2.72 1.39
CA PRO A 119 -16.81 -2.36 1.23
C PRO A 119 -17.78 -3.35 1.90
N VAL A 120 -17.25 -4.46 2.45
CA VAL A 120 -18.08 -5.48 3.12
C VAL A 120 -18.65 -4.89 4.41
N PRO A 121 -19.99 -4.85 4.56
CA PRO A 121 -20.60 -4.29 5.75
C PRO A 121 -20.38 -5.18 6.96
N SER A 122 -20.26 -4.56 8.12
CA SER A 122 -20.18 -5.25 9.41
C SER A 122 -21.42 -4.93 10.25
N PRO A 123 -22.09 -5.94 10.86
CA PRO A 123 -23.23 -5.71 11.76
C PRO A 123 -22.86 -4.80 12.92
N ALA A 124 -23.69 -3.80 13.23
CA ALA A 124 -23.38 -2.79 14.24
C ALA A 124 -23.19 -3.36 15.66
N ASP A 125 -23.97 -4.39 16.01
CA ASP A 125 -23.87 -5.09 17.28
C ASP A 125 -22.54 -5.88 17.40
N ALA A 126 -22.11 -6.55 16.32
CA ALA A 126 -20.82 -7.22 16.27
C ALA A 126 -19.66 -6.22 16.37
N VAL A 127 -19.76 -5.04 15.70
CA VAL A 127 -18.79 -3.95 15.82
C VAL A 127 -18.68 -3.47 17.26
N ALA A 128 -19.81 -3.31 17.96
CA ALA A 128 -19.82 -2.86 19.36
C ALA A 128 -19.14 -3.88 20.27
N ARG A 129 -19.46 -5.18 20.14
CA ARG A 129 -18.80 -6.23 20.92
C ARG A 129 -17.31 -6.34 20.60
N GLY A 130 -16.97 -6.27 19.32
CA GLY A 130 -15.56 -6.29 18.86
C GLY A 130 -14.75 -5.12 19.39
N ARG A 131 -15.32 -3.92 19.45
CA ARG A 131 -14.67 -2.75 20.06
C ARG A 131 -14.29 -3.01 21.52
N SER A 132 -15.19 -3.60 22.29
CA SER A 132 -14.93 -3.93 23.69
C SER A 132 -13.84 -4.98 23.83
N ALA A 133 -13.81 -5.98 22.95
CA ALA A 133 -12.80 -7.04 22.95
C ALA A 133 -11.43 -6.61 22.43
N ALA A 134 -11.35 -5.53 21.65
CA ALA A 134 -10.11 -5.10 20.94
C ALA A 134 -9.06 -4.43 21.84
N ALA A 135 -9.36 -4.13 23.10
CA ALA A 135 -8.46 -3.37 24.00
C ALA A 135 -7.05 -3.98 24.08
N GLN A 136 -6.94 -5.30 24.21
CA GLN A 136 -5.66 -6.01 24.29
C GLN A 136 -4.89 -6.06 22.96
N CYS A 137 -5.59 -5.93 21.83
CA CYS A 137 -4.96 -5.91 20.50
C CYS A 137 -4.32 -4.55 20.21
N ALA A 138 -4.86 -3.49 20.80
CA ALA A 138 -4.39 -2.11 20.61
C ALA A 138 -2.94 -1.90 21.10
N ALA A 139 -2.45 -2.72 22.04
CA ALA A 139 -1.08 -2.65 22.54
C ALA A 139 -0.04 -2.85 21.43
N CYS A 140 -0.35 -3.67 20.42
CA CYS A 140 0.53 -3.94 19.28
C CYS A 140 0.02 -3.23 18.01
N HIS A 141 -1.26 -3.37 17.69
CA HIS A 141 -1.84 -2.85 16.45
C HIS A 141 -2.23 -1.37 16.50
N GLY A 142 -2.07 -0.71 17.66
CA GLY A 142 -2.49 0.66 17.88
C GLY A 142 -4.00 0.81 18.11
N PRO A 143 -4.46 1.94 18.68
CA PRO A 143 -5.86 2.14 19.09
C PRO A 143 -6.83 2.17 17.91
N GLN A 144 -6.35 2.45 16.71
CA GLN A 144 -7.13 2.46 15.47
C GLN A 144 -6.80 1.28 14.54
N GLY A 145 -6.02 0.30 15.02
CA GLY A 145 -5.61 -0.83 14.21
C GLY A 145 -4.66 -0.48 13.07
N GLN A 146 -3.92 0.62 13.18
CA GLN A 146 -3.01 1.14 12.15
C GLN A 146 -1.73 0.32 11.97
N GLY A 147 -1.38 -0.52 12.97
CA GLY A 147 -0.16 -1.32 12.96
C GLY A 147 1.10 -0.54 13.35
N ASP A 148 2.26 -1.21 13.23
CA ASP A 148 3.59 -0.66 13.47
C ASP A 148 4.57 -1.28 12.46
N ALA A 149 4.93 -0.53 11.42
CA ALA A 149 5.80 -0.98 10.34
C ALA A 149 7.19 -1.39 10.85
N ALA A 150 7.75 -0.64 11.84
CA ALA A 150 9.07 -0.93 12.39
C ALA A 150 9.14 -2.30 13.11
N LYS A 151 7.99 -2.81 13.55
CA LYS A 151 7.85 -4.12 14.21
C LYS A 151 7.21 -5.18 13.34
N LEU A 152 6.98 -4.90 12.04
CA LEU A 152 6.26 -5.77 11.11
C LEU A 152 4.84 -6.13 11.60
N ILE A 153 4.20 -5.23 12.34
CA ILE A 153 2.83 -5.39 12.81
C ILE A 153 1.89 -4.76 11.78
N PRO A 154 1.03 -5.55 11.11
CA PRO A 154 0.22 -5.06 10.01
C PRO A 154 -0.92 -4.16 10.48
N SER A 155 -1.35 -3.25 9.59
CA SER A 155 -2.62 -2.55 9.75
C SER A 155 -3.80 -3.53 9.63
N LEU A 156 -4.71 -3.46 10.60
CA LEU A 156 -5.98 -4.21 10.62
C LEU A 156 -7.16 -3.35 10.16
N ALA A 157 -7.03 -2.02 10.24
CA ALA A 157 -8.11 -1.08 9.91
C ALA A 157 -8.61 -1.28 8.48
N GLY A 158 -9.94 -1.39 8.33
CA GLY A 158 -10.58 -1.56 7.05
C GLY A 158 -10.28 -2.85 6.31
N GLN A 159 -9.66 -3.85 6.96
CA GLN A 159 -9.34 -5.14 6.34
C GLN A 159 -10.57 -6.03 6.18
N ALA A 160 -10.53 -6.94 5.22
CA ALA A 160 -11.61 -7.89 4.92
C ALA A 160 -11.96 -8.75 6.16
N PRO A 161 -13.24 -8.80 6.57
CA PRO A 161 -13.62 -9.39 7.85
C PRO A 161 -13.41 -10.91 7.91
N GLY A 162 -13.75 -11.64 6.85
CA GLY A 162 -13.54 -13.09 6.79
C GLY A 162 -12.06 -13.44 6.84
N TYR A 163 -11.22 -12.66 6.14
CA TYR A 163 -9.77 -12.82 6.22
C TYR A 163 -9.23 -12.59 7.65
N LEU A 164 -9.66 -11.51 8.32
CA LEU A 164 -9.23 -11.25 9.70
C LEU A 164 -9.60 -12.39 10.64
N ARG A 165 -10.85 -12.85 10.57
CA ARG A 165 -11.32 -13.96 11.38
C ARG A 165 -10.50 -15.23 11.15
N GLU A 166 -10.28 -15.59 9.90
CA GLU A 166 -9.49 -16.77 9.53
C GLU A 166 -8.05 -16.67 10.04
N GLN A 167 -7.41 -15.52 9.90
CA GLN A 167 -6.04 -15.36 10.37
C GLN A 167 -5.91 -15.47 11.89
N MET A 168 -6.86 -14.98 12.66
CA MET A 168 -6.89 -15.15 14.12
C MET A 168 -7.07 -16.64 14.51
N LEU A 169 -7.94 -17.39 13.82
CA LEU A 169 -8.09 -18.83 14.00
C LEU A 169 -6.81 -19.59 13.68
N LEU A 170 -6.15 -19.26 12.57
CA LEU A 170 -4.88 -19.90 12.19
C LEU A 170 -3.77 -19.64 13.22
N PHE A 171 -3.70 -18.46 13.81
CA PHE A 171 -2.78 -18.19 14.92
C PHE A 171 -3.14 -19.00 16.17
N LYS A 172 -4.41 -19.07 16.56
CA LYS A 172 -4.89 -19.85 17.69
C LYS A 172 -4.54 -21.33 17.55
N GLN A 173 -4.66 -21.88 16.35
CA GLN A 173 -4.41 -23.27 16.01
C GLN A 173 -2.92 -23.57 15.75
N ASP A 174 -2.04 -22.60 15.87
CA ASP A 174 -0.60 -22.70 15.52
C ASP A 174 -0.36 -23.14 14.05
N ARG A 175 -1.27 -22.82 13.15
CA ARG A 175 -1.19 -23.13 11.72
C ARG A 175 -0.62 -21.99 10.89
N ARG A 176 -0.41 -20.81 11.48
CA ARG A 176 0.28 -19.69 10.88
C ARG A 176 1.61 -19.48 11.58
N SER A 177 2.71 -19.55 10.82
CA SER A 177 4.09 -19.44 11.30
C SER A 177 4.35 -20.34 12.52
N PRO A 178 4.16 -21.68 12.41
CA PRO A 178 4.38 -22.59 13.54
C PRO A 178 5.82 -22.50 14.03
N GLY A 179 6.00 -22.50 15.35
CA GLY A 179 7.32 -22.43 15.98
C GLY A 179 8.02 -21.09 15.90
N ASP A 180 7.42 -20.03 15.34
CA ASP A 180 8.03 -18.69 15.28
C ASP A 180 8.04 -18.06 16.69
N PRO A 181 9.22 -17.83 17.30
CA PRO A 181 9.31 -17.29 18.65
C PRO A 181 8.81 -15.86 18.76
N ALA A 182 8.89 -15.07 17.70
CA ALA A 182 8.38 -13.71 17.66
C ALA A 182 6.84 -13.64 17.80
N LEU A 183 6.14 -14.74 17.50
CA LEU A 183 4.67 -14.83 17.56
C LEU A 183 4.15 -15.59 18.80
N THR A 184 5.04 -16.03 19.71
CA THR A 184 4.64 -16.81 20.89
C THR A 184 3.62 -16.09 21.75
N ALA A 185 3.85 -14.80 22.06
CA ALA A 185 2.93 -14.01 22.86
C ALA A 185 1.57 -13.80 22.16
N LEU A 186 1.59 -13.55 20.84
CA LEU A 186 0.37 -13.42 20.04
C LEU A 186 -0.43 -14.72 20.06
N LYS A 187 0.20 -15.87 19.85
CA LYS A 187 -0.47 -17.17 19.83
C LYS A 187 -1.02 -17.55 21.20
N ALA A 188 -0.29 -17.24 22.27
CA ALA A 188 -0.78 -17.41 23.64
C ALA A 188 -2.05 -16.58 23.89
N LEU A 189 -2.04 -15.31 23.46
CA LEU A 189 -3.21 -14.44 23.53
C LEU A 189 -4.39 -15.00 22.73
N MET A 190 -4.16 -15.44 21.48
CA MET A 190 -5.22 -15.99 20.64
C MET A 190 -5.90 -17.22 21.28
N LYS A 191 -5.15 -18.04 22.02
CA LYS A 191 -5.71 -19.22 22.73
C LYS A 191 -6.66 -18.87 23.85
N THR A 192 -6.56 -17.66 24.44
CA THR A 192 -7.46 -17.23 25.52
C THR A 192 -8.79 -16.64 24.99
N ILE A 193 -8.87 -16.33 23.70
CA ILE A 193 -10.04 -15.69 23.09
C ILE A 193 -11.00 -16.76 22.57
N PRO A 194 -12.31 -16.73 22.94
CA PRO A 194 -13.32 -17.61 22.36
C PRO A 194 -13.46 -17.42 20.85
N ASP A 195 -13.74 -18.49 20.09
CA ASP A 195 -13.78 -18.47 18.62
C ASP A 195 -14.86 -17.53 18.07
N GLU A 196 -15.99 -17.40 18.76
CA GLU A 196 -17.07 -16.48 18.42
C GLU A 196 -16.64 -15.02 18.48
N THR A 197 -15.73 -14.66 19.40
CA THR A 197 -15.20 -13.31 19.55
C THR A 197 -14.36 -12.88 18.35
N PHE A 198 -13.77 -13.82 17.61
CA PHE A 198 -13.00 -13.47 16.39
C PHE A 198 -13.88 -12.87 15.30
N GLY A 199 -15.15 -13.26 15.21
CA GLY A 199 -16.11 -12.63 14.31
C GLY A 199 -16.39 -11.18 14.67
N ASP A 200 -16.55 -10.89 15.95
CA ASP A 200 -16.78 -9.54 16.47
C ASP A 200 -15.54 -8.64 16.30
N LEU A 201 -14.35 -9.14 16.63
CA LEU A 201 -13.08 -8.44 16.39
C LEU A 201 -12.89 -8.13 14.91
N ALA A 202 -13.16 -9.08 14.04
CA ALA A 202 -13.08 -8.88 12.59
C ALA A 202 -14.06 -7.80 12.11
N ALA A 203 -15.29 -7.81 12.61
CA ALA A 203 -16.29 -6.79 12.31
C ALA A 203 -15.84 -5.39 12.76
N TYR A 204 -15.27 -5.27 13.95
CA TYR A 204 -14.76 -4.01 14.47
C TYR A 204 -13.63 -3.47 13.60
N TYR A 205 -12.55 -4.24 13.37
CA TYR A 205 -11.42 -3.75 12.59
C TYR A 205 -11.79 -3.46 11.12
N SER A 206 -12.71 -4.23 10.54
CA SER A 206 -13.22 -3.98 9.19
C SER A 206 -14.02 -2.70 9.08
N SER A 207 -14.67 -2.25 10.16
CA SER A 207 -15.46 -1.02 10.20
C SER A 207 -14.61 0.25 10.32
N LEU A 208 -13.34 0.15 10.68
CA LEU A 208 -12.44 1.29 10.80
C LEU A 208 -12.07 1.87 9.42
N ARG A 209 -11.90 3.21 9.36
CA ARG A 209 -11.65 3.96 8.13
C ARG A 209 -10.36 4.74 8.24
#